data_21373583ec237549d976f3d945c1ecd8
#
_entry.id   21373583ec237549d976f3d945c1ecd8
#
_cell.length_a   1.000
_cell.length_b   1.000
_cell.length_c   1.000
_cell.angle_alpha   90.00
_cell.angle_beta   90.00
_cell.angle_gamma   90.00
#
_symmetry.space_group_name_H-M   'P 1'
#
loop_
_entity.id
_entity.type
_entity.pdbx_description
1 polymer ?
#
loop_
_entity_poly.entity_id
_entity_poly.type
_entity_poly.pdbx_seq_one_letter_code
_entity_poly.pdbx_strand_id
1 'polypeptide(L)'
;MMKDENMNITITGMIGKRKEKALLKEAAEFFAHQLMDPRMVRNLIIDIEVSKNLDVQGECVDEDGTRNPRFFTIGLKLQDLNEMIKTLGHEMVHVKQHAKNELQSGIMVAARGGLKMSSKWMGELWKPKGKEDHYYDAPWEIEAYGREVGLYAKWLNR
;
A
#
# COMPACT_ATOMS: atom_id res chain seq x y z
N MET A 1 -20.63 -16.23 16.03
CA MET A 1 -20.78 -15.43 14.80
C MET A 1 -19.55 -14.60 14.52
N MET A 2 -18.96 -14.85 13.42
CA MET A 2 -17.63 -14.36 13.05
C MET A 2 -17.74 -13.04 12.30
N LYS A 3 -18.25 -12.01 12.95
CA LYS A 3 -18.53 -10.74 12.26
C LYS A 3 -17.34 -9.82 12.08
N ASP A 4 -16.28 -9.99 12.83
CA ASP A 4 -15.21 -8.98 12.89
C ASP A 4 -13.87 -9.52 12.49
N GLU A 5 -13.85 -10.40 11.50
CA GLU A 5 -12.61 -10.95 10.99
C GLU A 5 -12.03 -10.12 9.83
N ASN A 6 -12.71 -9.08 9.44
CA ASN A 6 -12.28 -8.22 8.36
C ASN A 6 -11.70 -6.91 8.87
N MET A 7 -10.75 -6.39 8.10
CA MET A 7 -10.15 -5.10 8.32
C MET A 7 -11.19 -3.99 8.24
N ASN A 8 -10.86 -2.84 8.81
CA ASN A 8 -11.70 -1.64 8.75
C ASN A 8 -11.30 -0.79 7.55
N ILE A 9 -12.19 -0.65 6.58
CA ILE A 9 -11.92 0.10 5.35
C ILE A 9 -12.94 1.21 5.18
N THR A 10 -12.45 2.43 4.92
CA THR A 10 -13.29 3.56 4.52
C THR A 10 -12.86 4.03 3.14
N ILE A 11 -13.80 4.50 2.33
CA ILE A 11 -13.52 5.02 1.00
C ILE A 11 -14.17 6.39 0.84
N THR A 12 -13.40 7.38 0.41
CA THR A 12 -13.87 8.73 0.15
C THR A 12 -13.58 9.14 -1.28
N GLY A 13 -14.31 10.13 -1.80
CA GLY A 13 -14.05 10.75 -3.09
C GLY A 13 -14.84 10.22 -4.28
N MET A 14 -15.62 9.18 -4.12
CA MET A 14 -16.44 8.61 -5.19
C MET A 14 -17.92 8.81 -4.89
N ILE A 15 -18.35 10.05 -4.85
CA ILE A 15 -19.72 10.41 -4.51
C ILE A 15 -20.68 9.80 -5.54
N GLY A 16 -21.72 9.09 -5.05
CA GLY A 16 -22.71 8.45 -5.88
C GLY A 16 -22.28 7.14 -6.54
N LYS A 17 -21.05 6.69 -6.31
CA LYS A 17 -20.51 5.46 -6.91
C LYS A 17 -20.55 4.29 -5.94
N ARG A 18 -21.73 3.97 -5.44
CA ARG A 18 -21.91 2.97 -4.38
C ARG A 18 -21.38 1.59 -4.74
N LYS A 19 -21.68 1.11 -5.96
CA LYS A 19 -21.23 -0.21 -6.42
C LYS A 19 -19.72 -0.27 -6.60
N GLU A 20 -19.14 0.78 -7.16
CA GLU A 20 -17.70 0.85 -7.40
C GLU A 20 -16.94 0.93 -6.08
N LYS A 21 -17.45 1.71 -5.11
CA LYS A 21 -16.85 1.73 -3.76
C LYS A 21 -16.89 0.36 -3.10
N ALA A 22 -18.00 -0.35 -3.22
CA ALA A 22 -18.13 -1.69 -2.66
C ALA A 22 -17.12 -2.65 -3.29
N LEU A 23 -16.89 -2.55 -4.59
CA LEU A 23 -15.89 -3.37 -5.29
C LEU A 23 -14.47 -3.02 -4.86
N LEU A 24 -14.16 -1.73 -4.68
CA LEU A 24 -12.84 -1.33 -4.19
C LEU A 24 -12.59 -1.86 -2.78
N LYS A 25 -13.60 -1.80 -1.93
CA LYS A 25 -13.51 -2.33 -0.56
C LYS A 25 -13.29 -3.84 -0.58
N GLU A 26 -14.06 -4.56 -1.40
CA GLU A 26 -13.93 -6.00 -1.57
C GLU A 26 -12.53 -6.37 -2.09
N ALA A 27 -12.02 -5.59 -3.07
CA ALA A 27 -10.69 -5.81 -3.61
C ALA A 27 -9.61 -5.60 -2.57
N ALA A 28 -9.70 -4.54 -1.75
CA ALA A 28 -8.73 -4.30 -0.68
C ALA A 28 -8.71 -5.45 0.32
N GLU A 29 -9.86 -5.95 0.73
CA GLU A 29 -9.96 -7.11 1.61
C GLU A 29 -9.34 -8.35 0.96
N PHE A 30 -9.67 -8.59 -0.30
CA PHE A 30 -9.14 -9.73 -1.05
C PHE A 30 -7.60 -9.68 -1.13
N PHE A 31 -7.04 -8.54 -1.52
CA PHE A 31 -5.59 -8.39 -1.63
C PHE A 31 -4.90 -8.52 -0.27
N ALA A 32 -5.51 -7.98 0.78
CA ALA A 32 -4.96 -8.11 2.13
C ALA A 32 -4.84 -9.59 2.52
N HIS A 33 -5.87 -10.39 2.25
CA HIS A 33 -5.87 -11.82 2.55
C HIS A 33 -4.90 -12.61 1.68
N GLN A 34 -4.59 -12.13 0.47
CA GLN A 34 -3.56 -12.74 -0.37
C GLN A 34 -2.15 -12.48 0.14
N LEU A 35 -1.95 -11.37 0.86
CA LEU A 35 -0.62 -10.88 1.22
C LEU A 35 -0.24 -11.10 2.68
N MET A 36 -1.23 -11.24 3.56
CA MET A 36 -1.00 -11.29 5.00
C MET A 36 -1.89 -12.36 5.65
N ASP A 37 -1.49 -12.81 6.83
CA ASP A 37 -2.31 -13.78 7.56
C ASP A 37 -3.57 -13.12 8.14
N PRO A 38 -4.61 -13.91 8.46
CA PRO A 38 -5.89 -13.36 8.95
C PRO A 38 -5.78 -12.52 10.21
N ARG A 39 -4.85 -12.84 11.10
CA ARG A 39 -4.66 -12.09 12.34
C ARG A 39 -4.17 -10.67 12.05
N MET A 40 -3.25 -10.52 11.12
CA MET A 40 -2.77 -9.19 10.70
C MET A 40 -3.88 -8.41 10.00
N VAL A 41 -4.60 -9.05 9.10
CA VAL A 41 -5.67 -8.41 8.33
C VAL A 41 -6.75 -7.82 9.25
N ARG A 42 -7.16 -8.55 10.28
CA ARG A 42 -8.19 -8.08 11.21
C ARG A 42 -7.85 -6.76 11.90
N ASN A 43 -6.56 -6.50 12.09
CA ASN A 43 -6.10 -5.32 12.81
C ASN A 43 -5.79 -4.13 11.90
N LEU A 44 -5.99 -4.27 10.59
CA LEU A 44 -5.71 -3.20 9.65
C LEU A 44 -6.84 -2.18 9.59
N ILE A 45 -6.47 -0.92 9.53
CA ILE A 45 -7.36 0.20 9.24
C ILE A 45 -6.84 0.85 7.96
N ILE A 46 -7.66 0.86 6.91
CA ILE A 46 -7.28 1.41 5.62
C ILE A 46 -8.28 2.48 5.20
N ASP A 47 -7.80 3.70 5.02
CA ASP A 47 -8.58 4.78 4.44
C ASP A 47 -8.17 4.91 2.97
N ILE A 48 -9.10 4.69 2.07
CA ILE A 48 -8.87 4.84 0.63
C ILE A 48 -9.44 6.19 0.20
N GLU A 49 -8.60 7.05 -0.33
CA GLU A 49 -8.97 8.37 -0.82
C GLU A 49 -8.82 8.40 -2.33
N VAL A 50 -9.93 8.52 -3.04
CA VAL A 50 -9.94 8.60 -4.50
C VAL A 50 -10.05 10.05 -4.93
N SER A 51 -9.12 10.52 -5.74
CA SER A 51 -9.06 11.91 -6.19
C SER A 51 -8.59 11.99 -7.64
N LYS A 52 -9.24 12.84 -8.43
CA LYS A 52 -8.81 13.10 -9.80
C LYS A 52 -7.57 14.00 -9.86
N ASN A 53 -7.22 14.66 -8.76
CA ASN A 53 -6.13 15.62 -8.70
C ASN A 53 -4.82 15.04 -8.17
N LEU A 54 -4.76 13.73 -7.96
CA LEU A 54 -3.54 13.07 -7.49
C LEU A 54 -2.50 13.06 -8.62
N ASP A 55 -1.26 13.43 -8.30
CA ASP A 55 -0.17 13.51 -9.28
C ASP A 55 0.40 12.14 -9.68
N VAL A 56 0.13 11.13 -8.88
CA VAL A 56 0.57 9.75 -9.12
C VAL A 56 -0.64 8.85 -9.27
N GLN A 57 -0.45 7.64 -9.79
CA GLN A 57 -1.55 6.68 -9.94
C GLN A 57 -2.08 6.21 -8.59
N GLY A 58 -1.18 6.01 -7.62
CA GLY A 58 -1.52 5.64 -6.27
C GLY A 58 -0.39 5.93 -5.31
N GLU A 59 -0.71 5.93 -4.03
CA GLU A 59 0.28 6.08 -2.97
C GLU A 59 -0.20 5.39 -1.71
N CYS A 60 0.74 5.00 -0.86
CA CYS A 60 0.45 4.38 0.43
C CYS A 60 1.20 5.14 1.51
N VAL A 61 0.47 5.61 2.52
CA VAL A 61 1.03 6.37 3.64
C VAL A 61 0.80 5.60 4.93
N ASP A 62 1.88 5.37 5.67
CA ASP A 62 1.82 4.82 7.03
C ASP A 62 1.43 5.95 7.98
N GLU A 63 0.25 5.86 8.58
CA GLU A 63 -0.27 6.89 9.47
C GLU A 63 0.14 6.69 10.93
N ASP A 64 0.59 5.49 11.30
CA ASP A 64 0.99 5.19 12.68
C ASP A 64 2.39 5.70 13.03
N GLY A 65 3.31 5.60 12.09
CA GLY A 65 4.71 5.93 12.35
C GLY A 65 5.38 5.06 13.40
N THR A 66 4.79 3.90 13.72
CA THR A 66 5.32 2.98 14.73
C THR A 66 5.99 1.79 14.07
N ARG A 67 6.48 0.87 14.90
CA ARG A 67 7.16 -0.33 14.44
C ARG A 67 6.13 -1.34 13.99
N ASN A 68 5.44 -1.76 13.52
CA ASN A 68 4.37 -2.65 13.04
C ASN A 68 3.09 -1.85 12.84
N PRO A 69 3.10 -0.90 11.90
CA PRO A 69 1.94 -0.05 11.70
C PRO A 69 0.72 -0.84 11.23
N ARG A 70 -0.47 -0.34 11.58
CA ARG A 70 -1.74 -0.98 11.22
C ARG A 70 -2.73 0.00 10.58
N PHE A 71 -2.41 1.29 10.57
CA PHE A 71 -3.27 2.32 9.99
C PHE A 71 -2.57 2.95 8.77
N PHE A 72 -3.24 2.89 7.62
CA PHE A 72 -2.71 3.38 6.35
C PHE A 72 -3.74 4.19 5.58
N THR A 73 -3.26 5.18 4.86
CA THR A 73 -4.05 5.88 3.86
C THR A 73 -3.54 5.47 2.48
N ILE A 74 -4.45 5.04 1.61
CA ILE A 74 -4.13 4.74 0.23
C ILE A 74 -4.79 5.78 -0.66
N GLY A 75 -4.00 6.57 -1.37
CA GLY A 75 -4.49 7.48 -2.39
C GLY A 75 -4.58 6.76 -3.73
N LEU A 76 -5.71 6.90 -4.42
CA LEU A 76 -5.89 6.38 -5.76
C LEU A 76 -6.34 7.49 -6.69
N LYS A 77 -5.71 7.60 -7.83
CA LYS A 77 -6.16 8.53 -8.86
C LYS A 77 -7.45 8.03 -9.46
N LEU A 78 -8.45 8.91 -9.55
CA LEU A 78 -9.75 8.57 -10.16
C LEU A 78 -9.55 8.23 -11.64
N GLN A 79 -9.92 7.03 -12.00
CA GLN A 79 -9.86 6.53 -13.37
C GLN A 79 -10.77 5.31 -13.48
N ASP A 80 -10.66 4.57 -14.57
CA ASP A 80 -11.41 3.34 -14.75
C ASP A 80 -11.27 2.41 -13.54
N LEU A 81 -12.36 1.77 -13.14
CA LEU A 81 -12.41 0.92 -11.96
C LEU A 81 -11.34 -0.17 -11.99
N ASN A 82 -11.16 -0.83 -13.14
CA ASN A 82 -10.18 -1.88 -13.28
C ASN A 82 -8.75 -1.37 -13.06
N GLU A 83 -8.45 -0.17 -13.56
CA GLU A 83 -7.14 0.45 -13.34
C GLU A 83 -6.94 0.83 -11.88
N MET A 84 -7.99 1.33 -11.21
CA MET A 84 -7.93 1.61 -9.79
C MET A 84 -7.69 0.34 -8.96
N ILE A 85 -8.33 -0.76 -9.33
CA ILE A 85 -8.14 -2.04 -8.64
C ILE A 85 -6.71 -2.57 -8.82
N LYS A 86 -6.14 -2.46 -10.02
CA LYS A 86 -4.74 -2.84 -10.25
C LYS A 86 -3.80 -2.02 -9.38
N THR A 87 -4.00 -0.70 -9.36
CA THR A 87 -3.20 0.21 -8.53
C THR A 87 -3.37 -0.11 -7.05
N LEU A 88 -4.60 -0.41 -6.62
CA LEU A 88 -4.88 -0.79 -5.24
C LEU A 88 -4.08 -2.03 -4.84
N GLY A 89 -3.98 -3.02 -5.73
CA GLY A 89 -3.15 -4.20 -5.49
C GLY A 89 -1.68 -3.83 -5.24
N HIS A 90 -1.15 -2.93 -6.05
CA HIS A 90 0.22 -2.42 -5.88
C HIS A 90 0.38 -1.76 -4.50
N GLU A 91 -0.55 -0.86 -4.13
CA GLU A 91 -0.47 -0.15 -2.84
C GLU A 91 -0.68 -1.09 -1.66
N MET A 92 -1.49 -2.13 -1.81
CA MET A 92 -1.68 -3.13 -0.75
C MET A 92 -0.41 -3.94 -0.50
N VAL A 93 0.46 -4.11 -1.50
CA VAL A 93 1.79 -4.69 -1.27
C VAL A 93 2.60 -3.80 -0.32
N HIS A 94 2.52 -2.48 -0.50
CA HIS A 94 3.20 -1.55 0.42
C HIS A 94 2.63 -1.63 1.84
N VAL A 95 1.31 -1.78 1.99
CA VAL A 95 0.70 -2.03 3.30
C VAL A 95 1.32 -3.27 3.95
N LYS A 96 1.41 -4.35 3.21
CA LYS A 96 2.04 -5.60 3.70
C LYS A 96 3.49 -5.37 4.11
N GLN A 97 4.25 -4.65 3.31
CA GLN A 97 5.66 -4.38 3.60
C GLN A 97 5.83 -3.60 4.90
N HIS A 98 5.03 -2.56 5.11
CA HIS A 98 5.07 -1.80 6.36
C HIS A 98 4.54 -2.60 7.54
N ALA A 99 3.40 -3.26 7.37
CA ALA A 99 2.76 -4.01 8.45
C ALA A 99 3.64 -5.17 8.95
N LYS A 100 4.38 -5.80 8.05
CA LYS A 100 5.32 -6.88 8.40
C LYS A 100 6.72 -6.38 8.75
N ASN A 101 6.89 -5.07 8.82
CA ASN A 101 8.17 -4.44 9.14
C ASN A 101 9.29 -4.78 8.15
N GLU A 102 8.92 -5.08 6.92
CA GLU A 102 9.89 -5.29 5.84
C GLU A 102 10.44 -3.96 5.33
N LEU A 103 9.57 -2.96 5.26
CA LEU A 103 9.91 -1.60 4.83
C LEU A 103 9.68 -0.64 5.98
N GLN A 104 10.71 0.15 6.32
CA GLN A 104 10.62 1.26 7.26
C GLN A 104 11.05 2.53 6.51
N SER A 105 10.12 3.48 6.39
CA SER A 105 10.37 4.74 5.71
C SER A 105 10.65 5.87 6.71
N GLY A 106 11.21 6.97 6.22
CA GLY A 106 11.37 8.18 7.03
C GLY A 106 12.44 8.08 8.11
N ILE A 107 13.45 7.25 7.90
CA ILE A 107 14.53 7.09 8.88
C ILE A 107 15.57 8.17 8.62
N MET A 108 15.88 8.95 9.67
CA MET A 108 16.91 9.99 9.58
C MET A 108 18.27 9.38 9.88
N VAL A 109 19.20 9.56 8.94
CA VAL A 109 20.57 9.08 9.09
C VAL A 109 21.55 10.22 8.88
N ALA A 110 22.71 10.12 9.51
CA ALA A 110 23.78 11.08 9.32
C ALA A 110 24.30 11.01 7.88
N ALA A 111 24.45 12.16 7.24
CA ALA A 111 24.94 12.26 5.89
C ALA A 111 25.81 13.51 5.78
N ARG A 112 26.57 13.60 4.69
CA ARG A 112 27.41 14.76 4.40
C ARG A 112 26.53 16.00 4.27
N GLY A 113 26.75 16.99 5.13
CA GLY A 113 25.97 18.23 5.15
C GLY A 113 24.76 18.20 6.07
N GLY A 114 24.60 17.17 6.93
CA GLY A 114 23.53 17.11 7.92
C GLY A 114 22.83 15.76 7.99
N LEU A 115 21.50 15.77 8.09
CA LEU A 115 20.68 14.58 8.15
C LEU A 115 20.02 14.32 6.80
N LYS A 116 19.85 13.05 6.48
CA LYS A 116 19.20 12.59 5.25
C LYS A 116 18.10 11.61 5.59
N MET A 117 16.96 11.70 4.91
CA MET A 117 15.90 10.71 5.01
C MET A 117 16.28 9.46 4.21
N SER A 118 16.09 8.30 4.82
CA SER A 118 16.38 7.02 4.19
C SER A 118 15.30 6.01 4.55
N SER A 119 15.38 4.84 3.93
CA SER A 119 14.49 3.72 4.22
C SER A 119 15.32 2.50 4.57
N LYS A 120 14.73 1.61 5.39
CA LYS A 120 15.28 0.28 5.65
C LYS A 120 14.44 -0.76 4.94
N TRP A 121 15.10 -1.74 4.39
CA TRP A 121 14.47 -2.90 3.78
C TRP A 121 15.01 -4.16 4.42
N MET A 122 14.11 -4.98 4.96
CA MET A 122 14.47 -6.22 5.68
C MET A 122 15.49 -5.99 6.78
N GLY A 123 15.35 -4.86 7.49
CA GLY A 123 16.19 -4.52 8.61
C GLY A 123 17.50 -3.80 8.27
N GLU A 124 17.81 -3.63 6.99
CA GLU A 124 19.04 -2.99 6.54
C GLU A 124 18.76 -1.67 5.83
N LEU A 125 19.61 -0.69 6.08
CA LEU A 125 19.51 0.60 5.41
C LEU A 125 19.73 0.41 3.92
N TRP A 126 18.76 0.84 3.11
CA TRP A 126 18.85 0.74 1.67
C TRP A 126 19.70 1.88 1.11
N LYS A 127 20.63 1.53 0.23
CA LYS A 127 21.49 2.49 -0.44
C LYS A 127 21.35 2.31 -1.94
N PRO A 128 20.84 3.34 -2.65
CA PRO A 128 20.73 3.26 -4.10
C PRO A 128 22.13 3.18 -4.73
N LYS A 129 22.22 2.44 -5.83
CA LYS A 129 23.46 2.37 -6.61
C LYS A 129 23.51 3.57 -7.54
N GLY A 130 24.58 4.38 -7.42
CA GLY A 130 24.78 5.54 -8.26
C GLY A 130 24.37 6.85 -7.61
N LYS A 131 24.39 7.93 -8.39
CA LYS A 131 24.15 9.30 -7.91
C LYS A 131 22.70 9.70 -7.89
N GLU A 132 21.84 8.99 -8.62
CA GLU A 132 20.42 9.27 -8.72
C GLU A 132 19.62 8.24 -7.97
N ASP A 133 18.53 8.67 -7.33
CA ASP A 133 17.57 7.78 -6.72
C ASP A 133 16.77 7.11 -7.82
N HIS A 134 16.97 5.81 -7.99
CA HIS A 134 16.22 5.03 -8.96
C HIS A 134 15.03 4.36 -8.26
N TYR A 135 13.89 5.02 -8.35
CA TYR A 135 12.63 4.55 -7.77
C TYR A 135 12.34 3.07 -8.10
N TYR A 136 12.53 2.69 -9.36
CA TYR A 136 12.24 1.33 -9.81
C TYR A 136 13.27 0.30 -9.37
N ASP A 137 14.40 0.73 -8.84
CA ASP A 137 15.43 -0.17 -8.31
C ASP A 137 15.21 -0.48 -6.83
N ALA A 138 14.33 0.26 -6.16
CA ALA A 138 14.02 0.01 -4.76
C ALA A 138 13.36 -1.37 -4.60
N PRO A 139 13.84 -2.22 -3.69
CA PRO A 139 13.31 -3.58 -3.57
C PRO A 139 11.83 -3.62 -3.25
N TRP A 140 11.31 -2.65 -2.52
CA TRP A 140 9.88 -2.58 -2.21
C TRP A 140 9.04 -2.27 -3.46
N GLU A 141 9.56 -1.50 -4.42
CA GLU A 141 8.87 -1.25 -5.69
C GLU A 141 8.98 -2.46 -6.62
N ILE A 142 10.13 -3.13 -6.63
CA ILE A 142 10.29 -4.37 -7.40
C ILE A 142 9.26 -5.40 -6.96
N GLU A 143 9.08 -5.59 -5.67
CA GLU A 143 8.06 -6.50 -5.16
C GLU A 143 6.65 -6.05 -5.54
N ALA A 144 6.33 -4.76 -5.36
CA ALA A 144 5.00 -4.25 -5.63
C ALA A 144 4.63 -4.40 -7.11
N TYR A 145 5.52 -4.00 -8.01
CA TYR A 145 5.30 -4.18 -9.45
C TYR A 145 5.25 -5.65 -9.85
N GLY A 146 6.10 -6.47 -9.23
CA GLY A 146 6.12 -7.90 -9.54
C GLY A 146 4.85 -8.64 -9.12
N ARG A 147 4.20 -8.20 -8.06
CA ARG A 147 2.99 -8.85 -7.54
C ARG A 147 1.69 -8.34 -8.12
N GLU A 148 1.65 -7.08 -8.60
CA GLU A 148 0.38 -6.45 -8.97
C GLU A 148 -0.38 -7.18 -10.06
N VAL A 149 0.30 -7.70 -11.07
CA VAL A 149 -0.34 -8.43 -12.17
C VAL A 149 -0.97 -9.72 -11.66
N GLY A 150 -0.23 -10.48 -10.85
CA GLY A 150 -0.72 -11.73 -10.27
C GLY A 150 -1.89 -11.52 -9.32
N LEU A 151 -1.83 -10.47 -8.51
CA LEU A 151 -2.92 -10.11 -7.60
C LEU A 151 -4.19 -9.77 -8.38
N TYR A 152 -4.06 -8.99 -9.44
CA TYR A 152 -5.20 -8.62 -10.27
C TYR A 152 -5.79 -9.85 -10.99
N ALA A 153 -4.94 -10.73 -11.49
CA ALA A 153 -5.39 -11.97 -12.12
C ALA A 153 -6.19 -12.84 -11.13
N LYS A 154 -5.72 -12.95 -9.90
CA LYS A 154 -6.45 -13.68 -8.84
C LYS A 154 -7.78 -13.02 -8.53
N TRP A 155 -7.81 -11.70 -8.48
CA TRP A 155 -9.05 -10.94 -8.25
C TRP A 155 -10.09 -11.26 -9.33
N LEU A 156 -9.69 -11.26 -10.59
CA LEU A 156 -10.57 -11.56 -11.70
C LEU A 156 -11.10 -13.00 -11.67
N ASN A 157 -10.36 -13.91 -11.07
CA ASN A 157 -10.70 -15.34 -11.03
C ASN A 157 -11.25 -15.81 -9.66
N ARG A 158 -11.55 -14.91 -8.77
CA ARG A 158 -12.09 -15.27 -7.46
C ARG A 158 -13.50 -15.79 -7.52
#